data_11348c2a04af7155d0846f746994bd55
#
_entry.id   11348c2a04af7155d0846f746994bd55
#
_cell.length_a   1.000
_cell.length_b   1.000
_cell.length_c   1.000
_cell.angle_alpha   90.00
_cell.angle_beta   90.00
_cell.angle_gamma   90.00
#
_symmetry.space_group_name_H-M   'P 1'
#
loop_
_entity.id
_entity.type
_entity.pdbx_description
1 polymer ?
#
loop_
_entity_poly.entity_id
_entity_poly.type
_entity_poly.pdbx_seq_one_letter_code
_entity_poly.pdbx_strand_id
1 'polypeptide(L)'
;MRIRQVTSGRPETLLGDTAVAVNPNDERYKDIVGKTLILPIVHREIPVVADDYVEIDFGTGAVKITPAHDPNDFEVGLRHNLPVINVLTDDAKIVDDYPKYAGMDRYEARKAIVKDLEAEGALVKVEDYNHNVGTCYRCSTTVEPRVSKQWFVSMKPLAGPAIDAVKNGETKFVPKRFEKVYFHWLENIRDWCI
;
A
#
# COMPACT_ATOMS: atom_id res chain seq x y z
N MET A 1 -8.49 -22.31 8.91
CA MET A 1 -7.17 -22.14 9.52
C MET A 1 -7.04 -20.71 9.98
N ARG A 2 -6.65 -20.42 11.21
CA ARG A 2 -6.58 -19.04 11.72
C ARG A 2 -5.14 -18.56 11.63
N ILE A 3 -4.85 -17.53 10.84
CA ILE A 3 -3.70 -16.67 11.12
C ILE A 3 -3.98 -16.08 12.48
N ARG A 4 -3.06 -16.29 13.41
CA ARG A 4 -3.34 -16.01 14.80
C ARG A 4 -3.50 -14.54 15.08
N GLN A 5 -2.82 -13.65 14.35
CA GLN A 5 -2.93 -12.19 14.53
C GLN A 5 -2.33 -11.43 13.35
N VAL A 6 -2.99 -10.36 12.93
CA VAL A 6 -2.49 -9.36 11.98
C VAL A 6 -2.61 -7.99 12.64
N THR A 7 -1.59 -7.16 12.52
CA THR A 7 -1.60 -5.82 13.10
C THR A 7 -2.14 -4.80 12.09
N SER A 8 -3.01 -3.90 12.52
CA SER A 8 -3.51 -2.80 11.70
C SER A 8 -3.51 -1.49 12.49
N GLY A 9 -2.88 -0.45 11.95
CA GLY A 9 -2.96 0.91 12.47
C GLY A 9 -4.16 1.71 11.91
N ARG A 10 -4.85 1.17 10.88
CA ARG A 10 -5.94 1.83 10.16
C ARG A 10 -7.11 0.88 9.93
N PRO A 11 -7.88 0.53 10.99
CA PRO A 11 -9.01 -0.41 10.87
C PRO A 11 -10.07 0.00 9.83
N GLU A 12 -10.26 1.29 9.58
CA GLU A 12 -11.20 1.81 8.59
C GLU A 12 -10.91 1.34 7.16
N THR A 13 -9.64 1.03 6.84
CA THR A 13 -9.26 0.53 5.52
C THR A 13 -9.34 -0.98 5.39
N LEU A 14 -9.62 -1.72 6.48
CA LEU A 14 -9.73 -3.18 6.49
C LEU A 14 -10.72 -3.70 5.44
N LEU A 15 -11.79 -2.96 5.18
CA LEU A 15 -12.79 -3.31 4.16
C LEU A 15 -12.16 -3.47 2.76
N GLY A 16 -11.03 -2.84 2.50
CA GLY A 16 -10.27 -2.88 1.24
C GLY A 16 -9.09 -3.85 1.24
N ASP A 17 -8.89 -4.64 2.30
CA ASP A 17 -7.78 -5.60 2.34
C ASP A 17 -7.96 -6.70 1.29
N THR A 18 -6.91 -7.01 0.55
CA THR A 18 -6.95 -7.96 -0.57
C THR A 18 -5.99 -9.12 -0.43
N ALA A 19 -5.11 -9.10 0.54
CA ALA A 19 -4.22 -10.20 0.90
C ALA A 19 -3.71 -10.05 2.34
N VAL A 20 -3.08 -11.11 2.83
CA VAL A 20 -2.14 -11.06 3.94
C VAL A 20 -0.78 -11.48 3.42
N ALA A 21 0.24 -10.64 3.65
CA ALA A 21 1.61 -10.92 3.28
C ALA A 21 2.40 -11.45 4.47
N VAL A 22 3.32 -12.38 4.20
CA VAL A 22 4.28 -12.94 5.16
C VAL A 22 5.66 -13.02 4.50
N ASN A 23 6.71 -12.99 5.29
CA ASN A 23 8.06 -13.14 4.72
C ASN A 23 8.28 -14.59 4.23
N PRO A 24 8.83 -14.79 3.03
CA PRO A 24 9.09 -16.14 2.49
C PRO A 24 10.04 -16.99 3.35
N ASN A 25 10.89 -16.35 4.16
CA ASN A 25 11.84 -16.99 5.05
C ASN A 25 11.29 -17.23 6.47
N ASP A 26 10.04 -16.82 6.74
CA ASP A 26 9.43 -17.03 8.06
C ASP A 26 8.82 -18.42 8.18
N GLU A 27 9.50 -19.27 8.93
CA GLU A 27 9.09 -20.66 9.17
C GLU A 27 7.68 -20.77 9.78
N ARG A 28 7.24 -19.77 10.54
CA ARG A 28 5.94 -19.77 11.22
C ARG A 28 4.75 -19.81 10.26
N TYR A 29 4.96 -19.33 9.03
CA TYR A 29 3.89 -19.10 8.06
C TYR A 29 4.05 -19.89 6.75
N LYS A 30 5.13 -20.65 6.58
CA LYS A 30 5.38 -21.43 5.34
C LYS A 30 4.20 -22.29 4.92
N ASP A 31 3.55 -22.93 5.88
CA ASP A 31 2.42 -23.83 5.61
C ASP A 31 1.15 -23.15 5.16
N ILE A 32 1.07 -21.81 5.29
CA ILE A 32 -0.14 -21.07 4.95
C ILE A 32 -0.01 -20.22 3.68
N VAL A 33 1.20 -20.03 3.16
CA VAL A 33 1.41 -19.35 1.88
C VAL A 33 0.62 -20.05 0.77
N GLY A 34 -0.08 -19.27 -0.04
CA GLY A 34 -0.96 -19.77 -1.10
C GLY A 34 -2.33 -20.28 -0.63
N LYS A 35 -2.61 -20.27 0.67
CA LYS A 35 -3.95 -20.57 1.21
C LYS A 35 -4.82 -19.31 1.24
N THR A 36 -6.11 -19.53 1.36
CA THR A 36 -7.13 -18.49 1.46
C THR A 36 -7.54 -18.27 2.91
N LEU A 37 -7.75 -17.01 3.27
CA LEU A 37 -8.30 -16.57 4.55
C LEU A 37 -9.64 -15.88 4.32
N ILE A 38 -10.46 -15.83 5.35
CA ILE A 38 -11.69 -15.04 5.36
C ILE A 38 -11.41 -13.73 6.09
N LEU A 39 -11.55 -12.63 5.38
CA LEU A 39 -11.48 -11.29 5.96
C LEU A 39 -12.71 -11.04 6.82
N PRO A 40 -12.59 -10.71 8.11
CA PRO A 40 -13.74 -10.43 8.95
C PRO A 40 -14.53 -9.22 8.43
N ILE A 41 -15.73 -9.01 8.94
CA ILE A 41 -16.68 -7.94 8.58
C ILE A 41 -17.28 -8.13 7.16
N VAL A 42 -16.44 -8.20 6.13
CA VAL A 42 -16.88 -8.31 4.72
C VAL A 42 -16.93 -9.75 4.23
N HIS A 43 -16.41 -10.70 5.00
CA HIS A 43 -16.38 -12.15 4.72
C HIS A 43 -15.82 -12.50 3.32
N ARG A 44 -14.93 -11.64 2.80
CA ARG A 44 -14.25 -11.86 1.52
C ARG A 44 -13.09 -12.83 1.68
N GLU A 45 -12.93 -13.73 0.72
CA GLU A 45 -11.75 -14.57 0.61
C GLU A 45 -10.54 -13.75 0.11
N ILE A 46 -9.42 -13.83 0.83
CA ILE A 46 -8.16 -13.18 0.48
C ILE A 46 -7.00 -14.17 0.57
N PRO A 47 -6.03 -14.14 -0.36
CA PRO A 47 -4.87 -15.03 -0.35
C PRO A 47 -3.84 -14.64 0.72
N VAL A 48 -3.04 -15.63 1.13
CA VAL A 48 -1.78 -15.41 1.82
C VAL A 48 -0.66 -15.43 0.78
N VAL A 49 0.10 -14.34 0.69
CA VAL A 49 1.21 -14.18 -0.25
C VAL A 49 2.55 -14.11 0.48
N ALA A 50 3.62 -14.57 -0.16
CA ALA A 50 4.97 -14.45 0.35
C ALA A 50 5.66 -13.24 -0.29
N ASP A 51 6.10 -12.27 0.51
CA ASP A 51 6.76 -11.06 0.01
C ASP A 51 7.87 -10.61 0.96
N ASP A 52 9.05 -10.30 0.41
CA ASP A 52 10.21 -9.82 1.18
C ASP A 52 10.01 -8.45 1.83
N TYR A 53 8.95 -7.72 1.45
CA TYR A 53 8.53 -6.49 2.09
C TYR A 53 8.24 -6.68 3.59
N VAL A 54 7.81 -7.88 4.00
CA VAL A 54 7.43 -8.14 5.38
C VAL A 54 8.66 -8.42 6.24
N GLU A 55 8.86 -7.63 7.28
CA GLU A 55 9.90 -7.86 8.27
C GLU A 55 9.45 -8.93 9.29
N ILE A 56 10.26 -9.99 9.43
CA ILE A 56 9.93 -11.18 10.26
C ILE A 56 9.71 -10.80 11.73
N ASP A 57 10.51 -9.85 12.22
CA ASP A 57 10.53 -9.46 13.65
C ASP A 57 9.60 -8.28 13.96
N PHE A 58 8.93 -7.72 12.95
CA PHE A 58 8.00 -6.62 13.16
C PHE A 58 6.58 -7.15 13.46
N GLY A 59 6.06 -6.81 14.63
CA GLY A 59 4.72 -7.21 15.08
C GLY A 59 4.57 -8.74 15.10
N THR A 60 3.60 -9.25 14.33
CA THR A 60 3.33 -10.68 14.20
C THR A 60 4.11 -11.34 13.06
N GLY A 61 4.78 -10.58 12.20
CA GLY A 61 5.37 -11.04 10.95
C GLY A 61 4.33 -11.36 9.86
N ALA A 62 3.06 -10.99 10.07
CA ALA A 62 1.98 -11.07 9.08
C ALA A 62 1.33 -9.70 8.93
N VAL A 63 1.29 -9.18 7.71
CA VAL A 63 0.83 -7.83 7.39
C VAL A 63 -0.35 -7.91 6.45
N LYS A 64 -1.44 -7.16 6.75
CA LYS A 64 -2.54 -6.98 5.82
C LYS A 64 -2.11 -6.13 4.63
N ILE A 65 -2.64 -6.37 3.46
CA ILE A 65 -2.31 -5.63 2.24
C ILE A 65 -3.56 -4.94 1.71
N THR A 66 -3.50 -3.60 1.68
CA THR A 66 -4.58 -2.72 1.21
C THR A 66 -4.07 -1.82 0.09
N PRO A 67 -3.95 -2.32 -1.15
CA PRO A 67 -3.30 -1.61 -2.25
C PRO A 67 -3.88 -0.23 -2.55
N ALA A 68 -5.15 0.00 -2.28
CA ALA A 68 -5.80 1.28 -2.55
C ALA A 68 -5.40 2.41 -1.58
N HIS A 69 -4.89 2.07 -0.39
CA HIS A 69 -4.76 3.02 0.73
C HIS A 69 -3.37 3.07 1.38
N ASP A 70 -2.41 2.37 0.83
CA ASP A 70 -1.01 2.41 1.24
C ASP A 70 -0.09 2.26 0.02
N PRO A 71 0.90 3.17 -0.20
CA PRO A 71 1.80 3.08 -1.34
C PRO A 71 2.67 1.82 -1.36
N ASN A 72 3.09 1.32 -0.20
CA ASN A 72 3.88 0.09 -0.12
C ASN A 72 3.01 -1.13 -0.41
N ASP A 73 1.78 -1.16 0.13
CA ASP A 73 0.80 -2.21 -0.16
C ASP A 73 0.42 -2.22 -1.65
N PHE A 74 0.40 -1.05 -2.31
CA PHE A 74 0.18 -0.94 -3.75
C PHE A 74 1.28 -1.66 -4.55
N GLU A 75 2.55 -1.47 -4.17
CA GLU A 75 3.69 -2.17 -4.81
C GLU A 75 3.63 -3.69 -4.59
N VAL A 76 3.26 -4.14 -3.38
CA VAL A 76 2.98 -5.56 -3.11
C VAL A 76 1.83 -6.04 -3.99
N GLY A 77 0.77 -5.24 -4.09
CA GLY A 77 -0.39 -5.53 -4.93
C GLY A 77 -0.03 -5.73 -6.39
N LEU A 78 0.85 -4.90 -6.95
CA LEU A 78 1.35 -5.04 -8.32
C LEU A 78 2.15 -6.35 -8.51
N ARG A 79 3.05 -6.68 -7.57
CA ARG A 79 3.86 -7.91 -7.65
C ARG A 79 3.03 -9.17 -7.61
N HIS A 80 1.96 -9.17 -6.83
CA HIS A 80 1.10 -10.34 -6.62
C HIS A 80 -0.22 -10.28 -7.39
N ASN A 81 -0.40 -9.28 -8.28
CA ASN A 81 -1.61 -9.07 -9.07
C ASN A 81 -2.89 -9.04 -8.21
N LEU A 82 -2.82 -8.35 -7.07
CA LEU A 82 -3.95 -8.20 -6.15
C LEU A 82 -4.94 -7.14 -6.63
N PRO A 83 -6.23 -7.30 -6.37
CA PRO A 83 -7.22 -6.27 -6.70
C PRO A 83 -6.99 -5.00 -5.86
N VAL A 84 -7.29 -3.85 -6.47
CA VAL A 84 -7.24 -2.53 -5.81
C VAL A 84 -8.66 -2.14 -5.45
N ILE A 85 -9.01 -2.18 -4.16
CA ILE A 85 -10.35 -1.90 -3.64
C ILE A 85 -10.31 -0.61 -2.84
N ASN A 86 -10.84 0.46 -3.44
CA ASN A 86 -10.95 1.75 -2.77
C ASN A 86 -12.16 1.77 -1.83
N VAL A 87 -11.94 2.13 -0.58
CA VAL A 87 -13.00 2.19 0.46
C VAL A 87 -13.33 3.60 0.93
N LEU A 88 -12.59 4.61 0.45
CA LEU A 88 -12.78 6.00 0.84
C LEU A 88 -13.18 6.87 -0.35
N THR A 89 -14.11 7.77 -0.14
CA THR A 89 -14.47 8.86 -1.06
C THR A 89 -13.39 9.96 -1.08
N ASP A 90 -13.54 10.97 -1.93
CA ASP A 90 -12.61 12.09 -2.02
C ASP A 90 -12.55 12.92 -0.73
N ASP A 91 -13.64 12.94 0.04
CA ASP A 91 -13.74 13.59 1.35
C ASP A 91 -13.48 12.65 2.53
N ALA A 92 -12.84 11.50 2.27
CA ALA A 92 -12.43 10.51 3.25
C ALA A 92 -13.57 9.91 4.10
N LYS A 93 -14.73 9.72 3.49
CA LYS A 93 -15.84 8.94 4.03
C LYS A 93 -15.86 7.55 3.42
N ILE A 94 -16.48 6.61 4.10
CA ILE A 94 -16.66 5.25 3.55
C ILE A 94 -17.59 5.30 2.34
N VAL A 95 -17.21 4.59 1.26
CA VAL A 95 -17.99 4.49 0.03
C VAL A 95 -19.28 3.70 0.24
N ASP A 96 -20.25 3.86 -0.68
CA ASP A 96 -21.58 3.25 -0.59
C ASP A 96 -21.59 1.72 -0.73
N ASP A 97 -20.50 1.13 -1.25
CA ASP A 97 -20.33 -0.32 -1.37
C ASP A 97 -20.39 -1.06 -0.03
N TYR A 98 -20.25 -0.34 1.08
CA TYR A 98 -20.33 -0.87 2.44
C TYR A 98 -21.50 -0.26 3.22
N PRO A 99 -22.75 -0.69 2.99
CA PRO A 99 -23.97 -0.01 3.46
C PRO A 99 -24.00 0.26 4.98
N LYS A 100 -23.38 -0.62 5.77
CA LYS A 100 -23.33 -0.47 7.23
C LYS A 100 -22.51 0.75 7.68
N TYR A 101 -21.52 1.14 6.88
CA TYR A 101 -20.57 2.20 7.20
C TYR A 101 -20.63 3.37 6.21
N ALA A 102 -21.41 3.24 5.14
CA ALA A 102 -21.54 4.20 4.07
C ALA A 102 -21.73 5.64 4.57
N GLY A 103 -20.94 6.57 4.04
CA GLY A 103 -20.99 7.98 4.40
C GLY A 103 -20.40 8.35 5.76
N MET A 104 -19.98 7.38 6.58
CA MET A 104 -19.29 7.67 7.85
C MET A 104 -17.94 8.30 7.58
N ASP A 105 -17.57 9.30 8.40
CA ASP A 105 -16.19 9.79 8.46
C ASP A 105 -15.24 8.64 8.85
N ARG A 106 -14.02 8.66 8.33
CA ARG A 106 -13.02 7.60 8.56
C ARG A 106 -12.78 7.29 10.05
N TYR A 107 -12.81 8.28 10.92
CA TYR A 107 -12.60 8.09 12.36
C TYR A 107 -13.83 7.49 13.06
N GLU A 108 -15.02 7.82 12.59
CA GLU A 108 -16.27 7.19 13.05
C GLU A 108 -16.33 5.74 12.59
N ALA A 109 -16.03 5.50 11.32
CA ALA A 109 -15.95 4.15 10.73
C ALA A 109 -14.92 3.29 11.46
N ARG A 110 -13.73 3.81 11.81
CA ARG A 110 -12.73 3.12 12.62
C ARG A 110 -13.31 2.58 13.91
N LYS A 111 -14.02 3.42 14.66
CA LYS A 111 -14.64 3.02 15.94
C LYS A 111 -15.73 1.95 15.72
N ALA A 112 -16.55 2.11 14.69
CA ALA A 112 -17.61 1.18 14.37
C ALA A 112 -17.05 -0.20 13.95
N ILE A 113 -16.04 -0.22 13.08
CA ILE A 113 -15.40 -1.45 12.63
C ILE A 113 -14.69 -2.18 13.78
N VAL A 114 -13.98 -1.47 14.66
CA VAL A 114 -13.34 -2.09 15.84
C VAL A 114 -14.39 -2.76 16.74
N LYS A 115 -15.52 -2.09 16.97
CA LYS A 115 -16.64 -2.66 17.74
C LYS A 115 -17.23 -3.91 17.09
N ASP A 116 -17.35 -3.90 15.76
CA ASP A 116 -17.88 -5.05 15.03
C ASP A 116 -16.88 -6.22 15.03
N LEU A 117 -15.57 -5.94 14.90
CA LEU A 117 -14.53 -6.96 15.05
C LEU A 117 -14.57 -7.62 16.44
N GLU A 118 -14.83 -6.83 17.48
CA GLU A 118 -15.01 -7.34 18.84
C GLU A 118 -16.24 -8.26 18.93
N ALA A 119 -17.37 -7.83 18.36
CA ALA A 119 -18.61 -8.59 18.34
C ALA A 119 -18.47 -9.92 17.56
N GLU A 120 -17.70 -9.95 16.48
CA GLU A 120 -17.38 -11.17 15.71
C GLU A 120 -16.32 -12.06 16.39
N GLY A 121 -15.71 -11.61 17.50
CA GLY A 121 -14.60 -12.29 18.16
C GLY A 121 -13.31 -12.32 17.31
N ALA A 122 -13.18 -11.41 16.37
CA ALA A 122 -12.00 -11.25 15.51
C ALA A 122 -10.97 -10.27 16.07
N LEU A 123 -11.37 -9.42 17.02
CA LEU A 123 -10.47 -8.49 17.71
C LEU A 123 -9.72 -9.23 18.82
N VAL A 124 -8.38 -9.17 18.78
CA VAL A 124 -7.51 -9.79 19.80
C VAL A 124 -7.14 -8.76 20.88
N LYS A 125 -6.71 -7.57 20.46
CA LYS A 125 -6.21 -6.52 21.36
C LYS A 125 -6.24 -5.16 20.67
N VAL A 126 -6.42 -4.12 21.47
CA VAL A 126 -6.20 -2.72 21.06
C VAL A 126 -5.05 -2.17 21.91
N GLU A 127 -4.06 -1.58 21.25
CA GLU A 127 -2.90 -0.96 21.89
C GLU A 127 -2.71 0.45 21.38
N ASP A 128 -2.26 1.35 22.25
CA ASP A 128 -1.85 2.68 21.83
C ASP A 128 -0.55 2.61 21.04
N TYR A 129 -0.56 3.19 19.84
CA TYR A 129 0.58 3.21 18.96
C TYR A 129 0.84 4.60 18.40
N ASN A 130 2.03 5.12 18.63
CA ASN A 130 2.46 6.42 18.11
C ASN A 130 3.17 6.25 16.77
N HIS A 131 2.67 6.91 15.73
CA HIS A 131 3.29 6.94 14.42
C HIS A 131 3.15 8.32 13.78
N ASN A 132 4.02 8.62 12.84
CA ASN A 132 3.96 9.86 12.08
C ASN A 132 2.85 9.78 11.02
N VAL A 133 1.98 10.79 11.01
CA VAL A 133 0.91 10.91 10.02
C VAL A 133 1.17 12.12 9.14
N GLY A 134 1.08 11.95 7.83
CA GLY A 134 1.17 13.06 6.88
C GLY A 134 0.01 14.03 7.03
N THR A 135 0.29 15.30 7.09
CA THR A 135 -0.72 16.36 7.15
C THR A 135 -0.53 17.38 6.04
N CYS A 136 -1.62 18.00 5.60
CA CYS A 136 -1.57 19.11 4.66
C CYS A 136 -0.84 20.30 5.32
N TYR A 137 0.21 20.80 4.68
CA TYR A 137 0.99 21.94 5.20
C TYR A 137 0.19 23.22 5.34
N ARG A 138 -0.95 23.35 4.62
CA ARG A 138 -1.79 24.55 4.63
C ARG A 138 -2.89 24.52 5.67
N CYS A 139 -3.59 23.40 5.85
CA CYS A 139 -4.75 23.29 6.73
C CYS A 139 -4.60 22.25 7.84
N SER A 140 -3.45 21.57 7.92
CA SER A 140 -3.15 20.51 8.90
C SER A 140 -4.10 19.31 8.89
N THR A 141 -4.96 19.19 7.88
CA THR A 141 -5.81 18.00 7.70
C THR A 141 -4.94 16.79 7.40
N THR A 142 -5.22 15.67 8.04
CA THR A 142 -4.57 14.37 7.77
C THR A 142 -4.78 13.97 6.33
N VAL A 143 -3.69 13.62 5.64
CA VAL A 143 -3.71 13.13 4.25
C VAL A 143 -3.99 11.63 4.26
N GLU A 144 -4.97 11.23 3.46
CA GLU A 144 -5.29 9.82 3.26
C GLU A 144 -4.74 9.36 1.90
N PRO A 145 -3.81 8.38 1.87
CA PRO A 145 -3.39 7.77 0.62
C PRO A 145 -4.57 7.10 -0.07
N ARG A 146 -4.72 7.38 -1.36
CA ARG A 146 -5.76 6.79 -2.21
C ARG A 146 -5.28 6.68 -3.65
N VAL A 147 -5.51 5.54 -4.28
CA VAL A 147 -5.25 5.37 -5.71
C VAL A 147 -6.28 6.14 -6.52
N SER A 148 -5.82 6.95 -7.46
CA SER A 148 -6.65 7.67 -8.42
C SER A 148 -6.08 7.56 -9.83
N LYS A 149 -6.93 7.69 -10.84
CA LYS A 149 -6.48 7.72 -12.24
C LYS A 149 -5.78 9.04 -12.50
N GLN A 150 -4.54 8.98 -12.99
CA GLN A 150 -3.72 10.13 -13.33
C GLN A 150 -3.09 9.90 -14.70
N TRP A 151 -2.77 10.99 -15.40
CA TRP A 151 -1.98 10.92 -16.60
C TRP A 151 -0.50 10.84 -16.27
N PHE A 152 0.19 9.92 -16.94
CA PHE A 152 1.64 9.76 -16.80
C PHE A 152 2.32 9.82 -18.16
N VAL A 153 3.46 10.49 -18.22
CA VAL A 153 4.39 10.39 -19.33
C VAL A 153 5.32 9.21 -19.08
N SER A 154 5.33 8.24 -20.00
CA SER A 154 6.29 7.14 -19.95
C SER A 154 7.69 7.69 -20.28
N MET A 155 8.56 7.72 -19.28
CA MET A 155 9.86 8.37 -19.37
C MET A 155 10.96 7.48 -19.94
N LYS A 156 10.91 6.16 -19.77
CA LYS A 156 11.94 5.24 -20.26
C LYS A 156 12.22 5.34 -21.76
N PRO A 157 11.20 5.38 -22.64
CA PRO A 157 11.40 5.53 -24.08
C PRO A 157 12.05 6.86 -24.47
N LEU A 158 11.86 7.91 -23.65
CA LEU A 158 12.43 9.24 -23.86
C LEU A 158 13.88 9.33 -23.34
N ALA A 159 14.16 8.67 -22.22
CA ALA A 159 15.49 8.67 -21.61
C ALA A 159 16.53 7.90 -22.42
N GLY A 160 16.14 6.79 -23.08
CA GLY A 160 17.04 5.96 -23.87
C GLY A 160 17.83 6.77 -24.91
N PRO A 161 17.18 7.41 -25.89
CA PRO A 161 17.85 8.23 -26.89
C PRO A 161 18.70 9.36 -26.31
N ALA A 162 18.25 9.96 -25.20
CA ALA A 162 18.98 11.03 -24.52
C ALA A 162 20.29 10.52 -23.89
N ILE A 163 20.27 9.33 -23.28
CA ILE A 163 21.46 8.65 -22.76
C ILE A 163 22.43 8.32 -23.91
N ASP A 164 21.91 7.79 -25.02
CA ASP A 164 22.72 7.40 -26.17
C ASP A 164 23.40 8.60 -26.83
N ALA A 165 22.73 9.73 -26.95
CA ALA A 165 23.31 10.97 -27.49
C ALA A 165 24.56 11.43 -26.73
N VAL A 166 24.58 11.25 -25.40
CA VAL A 166 25.77 11.56 -24.60
C VAL A 166 26.83 10.49 -24.72
N LYS A 167 26.46 9.21 -24.71
CA LYS A 167 27.40 8.09 -24.88
C LYS A 167 28.12 8.12 -26.24
N ASN A 168 27.39 8.51 -27.28
CA ASN A 168 27.91 8.62 -28.65
C ASN A 168 28.70 9.94 -28.91
N GLY A 169 28.68 10.85 -27.95
CA GLY A 169 29.38 12.12 -28.02
C GLY A 169 28.70 13.20 -28.85
N GLU A 170 27.45 13.00 -29.24
CA GLU A 170 26.59 13.99 -29.92
C GLU A 170 26.28 15.17 -28.98
N THR A 171 26.08 14.86 -27.70
CA THR A 171 25.92 15.85 -26.62
C THR A 171 27.07 15.72 -25.62
N LYS A 172 27.66 16.85 -25.22
CA LYS A 172 28.81 16.88 -24.28
C LYS A 172 28.53 17.81 -23.12
N PHE A 173 28.89 17.38 -21.93
CA PHE A 173 28.83 18.21 -20.72
C PHE A 173 30.15 18.93 -20.46
N VAL A 174 30.06 20.21 -20.14
CA VAL A 174 31.22 21.01 -19.73
C VAL A 174 30.89 21.61 -18.36
N PRO A 175 31.62 21.22 -17.31
CA PRO A 175 32.66 20.19 -17.27
C PRO A 175 32.12 18.76 -17.29
N LYS A 176 32.92 17.82 -17.77
CA LYS A 176 32.53 16.39 -17.96
C LYS A 176 32.01 15.71 -16.71
N ARG A 177 32.35 16.16 -15.51
CA ARG A 177 31.88 15.57 -14.24
C ARG A 177 30.35 15.50 -14.11
N PHE A 178 29.62 16.36 -14.81
CA PHE A 178 28.14 16.34 -14.78
C PHE A 178 27.51 15.20 -15.56
N GLU A 179 28.22 14.48 -16.41
CA GLU A 179 27.75 13.27 -17.08
C GLU A 179 27.30 12.21 -16.07
N LYS A 180 28.01 12.07 -14.93
CA LYS A 180 27.64 11.11 -13.88
C LYS A 180 26.26 11.40 -13.28
N VAL A 181 25.98 12.68 -13.03
CA VAL A 181 24.69 13.12 -12.50
C VAL A 181 23.59 12.90 -13.53
N TYR A 182 23.86 13.25 -14.78
CA TYR A 182 22.94 13.07 -15.90
C TYR A 182 22.54 11.59 -16.07
N PHE A 183 23.51 10.68 -16.15
CA PHE A 183 23.25 9.26 -16.29
C PHE A 183 22.49 8.71 -15.08
N HIS A 184 22.90 9.09 -13.86
CA HIS A 184 22.20 8.65 -12.66
C HIS A 184 20.70 9.02 -12.68
N TRP A 185 20.37 10.24 -13.10
CA TRP A 185 18.98 10.68 -13.21
C TRP A 185 18.21 9.92 -14.29
N LEU A 186 18.76 9.78 -15.47
CA LEU A 186 18.05 9.16 -16.61
C LEU A 186 17.95 7.64 -16.50
N GLU A 187 18.96 6.97 -15.96
CA GLU A 187 18.94 5.52 -15.75
C GLU A 187 17.96 5.10 -14.65
N ASN A 188 17.67 6.00 -13.69
CA ASN A 188 16.72 5.76 -12.59
C ASN A 188 15.41 6.55 -12.74
N ILE A 189 15.13 7.07 -13.94
CA ILE A 189 13.97 7.91 -14.15
C ILE A 189 12.66 7.12 -13.98
N ARG A 190 11.71 7.73 -13.31
CA ARG A 190 10.34 7.21 -13.16
C ARG A 190 9.40 7.98 -14.09
N ASP A 191 8.28 7.38 -14.41
CA ASP A 191 7.22 8.03 -15.16
C ASP A 191 6.71 9.27 -14.43
N TRP A 192 6.43 10.33 -15.16
CA TRP A 192 6.01 11.62 -14.62
C TRP A 192 4.49 11.75 -14.63
N CYS A 193 3.93 12.04 -13.48
CA CYS A 193 2.54 12.45 -13.36
C CYS A 193 2.38 13.89 -13.90
N ILE A 194 1.40 14.12 -14.79
CA ILE A 194 1.11 15.41 -15.42
C ILE A 194 -0.33 15.84 -15.14
#